data_78662c8070e6759f17358ecfaff4cc84
#
_entry.id   78662c8070e6759f17358ecfaff4cc84
#
_cell.length_a   1.000
_cell.length_b   1.000
_cell.length_c   1.000
_cell.angle_alpha   90.00
_cell.angle_beta   90.00
_cell.angle_gamma   90.00
#
_symmetry.space_group_name_H-M   'P 1'
#
loop_
_entity.id
_entity.type
_entity.pdbx_description
1 polymer ?
#
loop_
_entity_poly.entity_id
_entity_poly.type
_entity_poly.pdbx_seq_one_letter_code
_entity_poly.pdbx_strand_id
1 'polypeptide(L)'
;MKTFLVPLLTLLCVHTFAAEKTPLPTAHTTRNIEGWNVRVDDRLLSGDGAGAGERALKLLTARLVAITIVVPEQSLAKLRAISIELDLNYGDLRNMQYHPDAGWLKENGYSEQLAKCVHIPEVEDFLSPFENHRMPWVVLHELSHGYHDQVLGFDEPRITAAWKKFCDSGKYQSVLTSPGPMREHYGLTNPKEFFAEMTEAYFGSNDFYPFVTGELKQAEPETFALMAEIWGSLPARDKPKAAAKP
;
A
#
# COMPACT_ATOMS: atom_id res chain seq x y z
N MET A 1 13.97 -78.57 5.83
CA MET A 1 13.63 -77.44 6.70
C MET A 1 13.49 -76.21 5.82
N LYS A 2 12.26 -75.72 5.60
CA LYS A 2 11.98 -74.48 4.81
C LYS A 2 11.69 -73.37 5.79
N THR A 3 12.61 -72.40 5.87
CA THR A 3 12.50 -71.22 6.74
C THR A 3 11.61 -70.18 6.03
N PHE A 4 10.46 -69.89 6.60
CA PHE A 4 9.60 -68.76 6.14
C PHE A 4 10.07 -67.46 6.77
N LEU A 5 10.46 -66.50 5.94
CA LEU A 5 10.77 -65.12 6.31
C LEU A 5 9.46 -64.33 6.26
N VAL A 6 9.00 -63.81 7.38
CA VAL A 6 7.85 -62.93 7.49
C VAL A 6 8.35 -61.47 7.35
N PRO A 7 7.89 -60.70 6.39
CA PRO A 7 8.29 -59.29 6.30
C PRO A 7 7.53 -58.48 7.38
N LEU A 8 8.28 -57.78 8.21
CA LEU A 8 7.79 -56.81 9.17
C LEU A 8 7.41 -55.50 8.42
N LEU A 9 6.11 -55.28 8.26
CA LEU A 9 5.59 -54.03 7.61
C LEU A 9 5.57 -52.94 8.67
N THR A 10 6.57 -52.06 8.66
CA THR A 10 6.59 -50.83 9.50
C THR A 10 5.63 -49.81 8.92
N LEU A 11 4.51 -49.60 9.60
CA LEU A 11 3.53 -48.55 9.30
C LEU A 11 4.12 -47.19 9.69
N LEU A 12 4.62 -46.42 8.72
CA LEU A 12 4.98 -45.00 8.93
C LEU A 12 3.69 -44.19 9.12
N CYS A 13 3.37 -43.82 10.35
CA CYS A 13 2.34 -42.79 10.62
C CYS A 13 2.85 -41.42 10.16
N VAL A 14 2.47 -40.96 8.97
CA VAL A 14 2.68 -39.59 8.52
C VAL A 14 1.68 -38.72 9.26
N HIS A 15 2.14 -38.06 10.33
CA HIS A 15 1.36 -37.01 10.97
C HIS A 15 1.38 -35.78 10.05
N THR A 16 0.31 -35.59 9.28
CA THR A 16 0.05 -34.32 8.61
C THR A 16 -0.31 -33.31 9.70
N PHE A 17 0.65 -32.47 10.09
CA PHE A 17 0.34 -31.25 10.83
C PHE A 17 -0.48 -30.37 9.88
N ALA A 18 -1.77 -30.24 10.16
CA ALA A 18 -2.56 -29.15 9.58
C ALA A 18 -1.90 -27.85 10.02
N ALA A 19 -1.50 -27.01 9.08
CA ALA A 19 -0.99 -25.68 9.40
C ALA A 19 -2.06 -24.96 10.24
N GLU A 20 -1.68 -24.54 11.45
CA GLU A 20 -2.56 -23.82 12.33
C GLU A 20 -2.91 -22.49 11.66
N LYS A 21 -4.22 -22.20 11.49
CA LYS A 21 -4.64 -20.95 10.86
C LYS A 21 -4.16 -19.79 11.71
N THR A 22 -3.53 -18.81 11.08
CA THR A 22 -3.12 -17.56 11.74
C THR A 22 -4.32 -16.92 12.42
N PRO A 23 -4.25 -16.60 13.73
CA PRO A 23 -5.39 -16.06 14.44
C PRO A 23 -5.76 -14.66 13.95
N LEU A 24 -7.06 -14.35 13.98
CA LEU A 24 -7.54 -13.00 13.75
C LEU A 24 -7.38 -12.14 15.03
N PRO A 25 -7.16 -10.82 14.90
CA PRO A 25 -7.15 -9.93 16.05
C PRO A 25 -8.51 -9.94 16.76
N THR A 26 -8.50 -9.81 18.08
CA THR A 26 -9.72 -9.80 18.90
C THR A 26 -10.12 -8.40 19.37
N ALA A 27 -9.18 -7.46 19.41
CA ALA A 27 -9.40 -6.10 19.87
C ALA A 27 -8.40 -5.12 19.23
N HIS A 28 -8.85 -3.87 19.08
CA HIS A 28 -8.07 -2.77 18.55
C HIS A 28 -8.22 -1.53 19.40
N THR A 29 -7.13 -0.84 19.64
CA THR A 29 -7.11 0.51 20.23
C THR A 29 -6.93 1.55 19.14
N THR A 30 -7.85 2.52 19.04
CA THR A 30 -7.73 3.62 18.07
C THR A 30 -6.76 4.67 18.57
N ARG A 31 -5.84 5.09 17.69
CA ARG A 31 -4.90 6.18 17.90
C ARG A 31 -5.03 7.21 16.79
N ASN A 32 -4.90 8.49 17.13
CA ASN A 32 -4.76 9.54 16.12
C ASN A 32 -3.29 9.75 15.82
N ILE A 33 -2.89 9.54 14.54
CA ILE A 33 -1.51 9.72 14.08
C ILE A 33 -1.57 10.68 12.88
N GLU A 34 -0.96 11.86 13.00
CA GLU A 34 -0.93 12.91 11.97
C GLU A 34 -2.32 13.30 11.41
N GLY A 35 -3.37 13.09 12.21
CA GLY A 35 -4.77 13.35 11.83
C GLY A 35 -5.52 12.13 11.31
N TRP A 36 -4.87 10.99 11.06
CA TRP A 36 -5.55 9.74 10.72
C TRP A 36 -6.02 8.97 11.96
N ASN A 37 -7.18 8.35 11.86
CA ASN A 37 -7.62 7.34 12.82
C ASN A 37 -6.98 6.00 12.44
N VAL A 38 -6.07 5.54 13.29
CA VAL A 38 -5.35 4.26 13.14
C VAL A 38 -5.87 3.29 14.19
N ARG A 39 -6.49 2.20 13.77
CA ARG A 39 -6.90 1.09 14.63
C ARG A 39 -5.72 0.12 14.75
N VAL A 40 -5.17 0.00 15.94
CA VAL A 40 -3.98 -0.79 16.23
C VAL A 40 -4.39 -2.04 16.99
N ASP A 41 -4.01 -3.21 16.49
CA ASP A 41 -4.17 -4.49 17.18
C ASP A 41 -3.55 -4.43 18.59
N ASP A 42 -4.32 -4.77 19.62
CA ASP A 42 -3.88 -4.67 21.00
C ASP A 42 -2.67 -5.57 21.31
N ARG A 43 -2.45 -6.64 20.51
CA ARG A 43 -1.27 -7.49 20.59
C ARG A 43 0.04 -6.75 20.21
N LEU A 44 -0.06 -5.64 19.46
CA LEU A 44 1.06 -4.73 19.13
C LEU A 44 1.33 -3.68 20.22
N LEU A 45 0.43 -3.55 21.20
CA LEU A 45 0.54 -2.54 22.25
C LEU A 45 1.07 -3.12 23.57
N SER A 46 1.05 -4.45 23.72
CA SER A 46 1.50 -5.14 24.92
C SER A 46 1.97 -6.55 24.62
N GLY A 47 2.68 -7.20 25.56
CA GLY A 47 3.17 -8.56 25.42
C GLY A 47 4.27 -8.71 24.37
N ASP A 48 4.34 -9.87 23.74
CA ASP A 48 5.44 -10.25 22.83
C ASP A 48 5.48 -9.40 21.54
N GLY A 49 4.34 -8.90 21.08
CA GLY A 49 4.25 -8.04 19.88
C GLY A 49 4.60 -6.57 20.11
N ALA A 50 4.75 -6.11 21.36
CA ALA A 50 4.94 -4.69 21.68
C ALA A 50 6.17 -4.07 21.01
N GLY A 51 7.27 -4.81 20.92
CA GLY A 51 8.49 -4.34 20.27
C GLY A 51 8.34 -4.12 18.75
N ALA A 52 7.60 -5.01 18.07
CA ALA A 52 7.25 -4.84 16.66
C ALA A 52 6.25 -3.68 16.49
N GLY A 53 5.26 -3.59 17.37
CA GLY A 53 4.27 -2.51 17.38
C GLY A 53 4.90 -1.12 17.54
N GLU A 54 5.86 -0.95 18.44
CA GLU A 54 6.58 0.32 18.59
C GLU A 54 7.31 0.73 17.31
N ARG A 55 8.02 -0.20 16.66
CA ARG A 55 8.71 0.05 15.40
C ARG A 55 7.74 0.39 14.27
N ALA A 56 6.63 -0.38 14.16
CA ALA A 56 5.62 -0.17 13.13
C ALA A 56 4.91 1.18 13.29
N LEU A 57 4.56 1.58 14.51
CA LEU A 57 3.97 2.89 14.78
C LEU A 57 4.93 4.03 14.45
N LYS A 58 6.22 3.90 14.75
CA LYS A 58 7.24 4.88 14.33
C LYS A 58 7.35 4.98 12.82
N LEU A 59 7.39 3.85 12.12
CA LEU A 59 7.47 3.81 10.66
C LEU A 59 6.22 4.43 10.03
N LEU A 60 5.02 4.01 10.47
CA LEU A 60 3.75 4.56 9.97
C LEU A 60 3.68 6.07 10.21
N THR A 61 4.06 6.56 11.40
CA THR A 61 4.12 7.99 11.69
C THR A 61 5.06 8.71 10.71
N ALA A 62 6.24 8.16 10.44
CA ALA A 62 7.18 8.78 9.49
C ALA A 62 6.62 8.83 8.07
N ARG A 63 5.90 7.79 7.62
CA ARG A 63 5.23 7.76 6.30
C ARG A 63 4.10 8.79 6.23
N LEU A 64 3.27 8.88 7.26
CA LEU A 64 2.17 9.85 7.33
C LEU A 64 2.68 11.30 7.41
N VAL A 65 3.73 11.58 8.19
CA VAL A 65 4.42 12.88 8.19
C VAL A 65 4.89 13.25 6.79
N ALA A 66 5.57 12.33 6.08
CA ALA A 66 6.02 12.60 4.71
C ALA A 66 4.86 12.98 3.78
N ILE A 67 3.72 12.28 3.90
CA ILE A 67 2.49 12.57 3.13
C ILE A 67 1.97 13.98 3.47
N THR A 68 1.92 14.37 4.76
CA THR A 68 1.45 15.70 5.17
C THR A 68 2.29 16.85 4.63
N ILE A 69 3.58 16.60 4.35
CA ILE A 69 4.49 17.61 3.81
C ILE A 69 4.25 17.87 2.32
N VAL A 70 3.92 16.84 1.54
CA VAL A 70 3.87 16.94 0.08
C VAL A 70 2.47 17.09 -0.48
N VAL A 71 1.44 16.54 0.18
CA VAL A 71 0.05 16.59 -0.28
C VAL A 71 -0.60 17.91 0.13
N PRO A 72 -1.23 18.65 -0.81
CA PRO A 72 -1.96 19.88 -0.48
C PRO A 72 -3.08 19.66 0.54
N GLU A 73 -3.27 20.62 1.46
CA GLU A 73 -4.17 20.49 2.62
C GLU A 73 -5.60 20.09 2.25
N GLN A 74 -6.14 20.59 1.13
CA GLN A 74 -7.49 20.25 0.68
C GLN A 74 -7.64 18.75 0.35
N SER A 75 -6.63 18.14 -0.27
CA SER A 75 -6.59 16.71 -0.59
C SER A 75 -6.22 15.90 0.64
N LEU A 76 -5.32 16.42 1.47
CA LEU A 76 -4.91 15.81 2.74
C LEU A 76 -6.09 15.62 3.70
N ALA A 77 -7.00 16.60 3.81
CA ALA A 77 -8.21 16.49 4.63
C ALA A 77 -9.09 15.30 4.21
N LYS A 78 -9.17 15.01 2.90
CA LYS A 78 -9.91 13.86 2.35
C LYS A 78 -9.18 12.53 2.59
N LEU A 79 -7.85 12.52 2.47
CA LEU A 79 -7.03 11.33 2.80
C LEU A 79 -7.15 10.95 4.28
N ARG A 80 -7.18 11.93 5.19
CA ARG A 80 -7.35 11.72 6.63
C ARG A 80 -8.70 11.11 7.02
N ALA A 81 -9.70 11.19 6.15
CA ALA A 81 -10.98 10.53 6.35
C ALA A 81 -10.93 9.00 6.11
N ILE A 82 -9.91 8.51 5.43
CA ILE A 82 -9.69 7.09 5.19
C ILE A 82 -8.98 6.51 6.41
N SER A 83 -9.64 5.59 7.13
CA SER A 83 -9.04 4.93 8.30
C SER A 83 -7.93 3.97 7.91
N ILE A 84 -7.03 3.72 8.85
CA ILE A 84 -5.94 2.75 8.70
C ILE A 84 -6.10 1.69 9.80
N GLU A 85 -5.89 0.42 9.47
CA GLU A 85 -5.80 -0.68 10.43
C GLU A 85 -4.41 -1.28 10.39
N LEU A 86 -3.81 -1.52 11.57
CA LEU A 86 -2.48 -2.09 11.73
C LEU A 86 -2.56 -3.31 12.64
N ASP A 87 -2.28 -4.48 12.08
CA ASP A 87 -2.36 -5.75 12.76
C ASP A 87 -0.99 -6.42 12.95
N LEU A 88 -0.89 -7.23 14.00
CA LEU A 88 0.25 -8.13 14.19
C LEU A 88 0.29 -9.16 13.05
N ASN A 89 -0.86 -9.77 12.81
CA ASN A 89 -1.17 -10.65 11.68
C ASN A 89 -2.68 -10.77 11.52
N TYR A 90 -3.17 -11.10 10.31
CA TYR A 90 -4.60 -11.17 10.02
C TYR A 90 -4.93 -12.34 9.09
N GLY A 91 -5.12 -13.54 9.65
CA GLY A 91 -5.41 -14.73 8.85
C GLY A 91 -4.35 -14.98 7.78
N ASP A 92 -4.78 -15.11 6.52
CA ASP A 92 -3.90 -15.36 5.39
C ASP A 92 -3.48 -14.09 4.63
N LEU A 93 -3.96 -12.90 5.06
CA LEU A 93 -3.55 -11.63 4.48
C LEU A 93 -2.11 -11.30 4.86
N ARG A 94 -1.34 -10.78 3.89
CA ARG A 94 0.08 -10.42 4.09
C ARG A 94 0.37 -8.99 3.67
N ASN A 95 0.03 -8.65 2.44
CA ASN A 95 0.39 -7.37 1.86
C ASN A 95 -0.56 -6.26 2.34
N MET A 96 -0.03 -5.06 2.53
CA MET A 96 -0.85 -3.86 2.73
C MET A 96 -1.81 -3.70 1.57
N GLN A 97 -3.07 -3.32 1.85
CA GLN A 97 -4.10 -3.15 0.84
C GLN A 97 -5.26 -2.27 1.32
N TYR A 98 -5.85 -1.54 0.39
CA TYR A 98 -7.15 -0.91 0.59
C TYR A 98 -8.29 -1.89 0.30
N HIS A 99 -9.29 -1.95 1.17
CA HIS A 99 -10.46 -2.82 1.01
C HIS A 99 -11.69 -2.04 0.52
N PRO A 100 -12.03 -2.10 -0.79
CA PRO A 100 -13.18 -1.34 -1.30
C PRO A 100 -14.54 -1.95 -0.96
N ASP A 101 -14.63 -3.26 -0.71
CA ASP A 101 -15.88 -4.01 -0.73
C ASP A 101 -16.09 -4.87 0.53
N ALA A 102 -17.17 -4.57 1.29
CA ALA A 102 -17.55 -5.33 2.48
C ALA A 102 -18.08 -6.74 2.14
N GLY A 103 -18.72 -6.91 0.97
CA GLY A 103 -19.25 -8.20 0.54
C GLY A 103 -18.13 -9.19 0.27
N TRP A 104 -17.08 -8.74 -0.45
CA TRP A 104 -15.91 -9.57 -0.69
C TRP A 104 -15.23 -9.99 0.62
N LEU A 105 -15.07 -9.06 1.58
CA LEU A 105 -14.50 -9.36 2.89
C LEU A 105 -15.28 -10.45 3.59
N LYS A 106 -16.61 -10.32 3.65
CA LYS A 106 -17.50 -11.30 4.27
C LYS A 106 -17.43 -12.68 3.62
N GLU A 107 -17.48 -12.73 2.28
CA GLU A 107 -17.41 -13.98 1.50
C GLU A 107 -16.08 -14.73 1.71
N ASN A 108 -14.99 -14.00 1.98
CA ASN A 108 -13.67 -14.57 2.26
C ASN A 108 -13.39 -14.77 3.77
N GLY A 109 -14.38 -14.56 4.63
CA GLY A 109 -14.26 -14.82 6.07
C GLY A 109 -13.51 -13.72 6.84
N TYR A 110 -13.38 -12.52 6.27
CA TYR A 110 -12.79 -11.36 6.91
C TYR A 110 -13.84 -10.42 7.51
N SER A 111 -13.43 -9.55 8.40
CA SER A 111 -14.32 -8.56 9.02
C SER A 111 -14.79 -7.52 8.00
N GLU A 112 -16.10 -7.30 7.92
CA GLU A 112 -16.70 -6.22 7.12
C GLU A 112 -16.25 -4.82 7.59
N GLN A 113 -15.73 -4.69 8.83
CA GLN A 113 -15.19 -3.43 9.38
C GLN A 113 -13.91 -2.95 8.67
N LEU A 114 -13.22 -3.84 7.92
CA LEU A 114 -12.09 -3.48 7.08
C LEU A 114 -12.51 -2.72 5.81
N ALA A 115 -13.80 -2.72 5.48
CA ALA A 115 -14.28 -2.01 4.29
C ALA A 115 -13.97 -0.51 4.35
N LYS A 116 -13.51 0.04 3.23
CA LYS A 116 -13.14 1.46 3.06
C LYS A 116 -11.94 1.90 3.92
N CYS A 117 -11.09 0.96 4.32
CA CYS A 117 -9.90 1.24 5.12
C CYS A 117 -8.63 0.73 4.43
N VAL A 118 -7.50 1.37 4.72
CA VAL A 118 -6.17 0.84 4.41
C VAL A 118 -5.79 -0.14 5.51
N HIS A 119 -5.47 -1.36 5.15
CA HIS A 119 -5.15 -2.44 6.08
C HIS A 119 -3.69 -2.86 5.94
N ILE A 120 -2.96 -2.86 7.05
CA ILE A 120 -1.61 -3.39 7.21
C ILE A 120 -1.76 -4.70 7.99
N PRO A 121 -1.97 -5.85 7.29
CA PRO A 121 -2.39 -7.10 7.93
C PRO A 121 -1.25 -7.89 8.57
N GLU A 122 0.01 -7.58 8.25
CA GLU A 122 1.18 -8.30 8.72
C GLU A 122 2.29 -7.31 9.09
N VAL A 123 2.54 -7.15 10.39
CA VAL A 123 3.50 -6.15 10.89
C VAL A 123 4.94 -6.41 10.42
N GLU A 124 5.34 -7.67 10.28
CA GLU A 124 6.70 -8.01 9.86
C GLU A 124 6.91 -7.74 8.36
N ASP A 125 5.88 -7.88 7.53
CA ASP A 125 5.92 -7.46 6.13
C ASP A 125 6.06 -5.94 6.03
N PHE A 126 5.26 -5.19 6.78
CA PHE A 126 5.36 -3.73 6.85
C PHE A 126 6.73 -3.25 7.35
N LEU A 127 7.36 -3.97 8.27
CA LEU A 127 8.70 -3.68 8.79
C LEU A 127 9.83 -4.22 7.92
N SER A 128 9.53 -4.98 6.86
CA SER A 128 10.55 -5.58 5.99
C SER A 128 11.48 -4.52 5.39
N PRO A 129 12.80 -4.62 5.57
CA PRO A 129 13.75 -3.69 4.95
C PRO A 129 13.67 -3.70 3.43
N PHE A 130 13.41 -4.86 2.83
CA PHE A 130 13.29 -5.02 1.39
C PHE A 130 12.06 -4.28 0.86
N GLU A 131 10.87 -4.48 1.46
CA GLU A 131 9.63 -3.82 1.05
C GLU A 131 9.71 -2.31 1.24
N ASN A 132 10.28 -1.84 2.36
CA ASN A 132 10.49 -0.42 2.61
C ASN A 132 11.50 0.24 1.68
N HIS A 133 12.49 -0.52 1.18
CA HIS A 133 13.41 -0.03 0.16
C HIS A 133 12.73 0.02 -1.21
N ARG A 134 11.96 -1.00 -1.55
CA ARG A 134 11.27 -1.14 -2.85
C ARG A 134 10.14 -0.13 -3.01
N MET A 135 9.25 -0.03 -2.01
CA MET A 135 8.02 0.76 -2.05
C MET A 135 7.93 1.73 -0.85
N PRO A 136 8.78 2.77 -0.80
CA PRO A 136 8.79 3.70 0.35
C PRO A 136 7.50 4.51 0.49
N TRP A 137 6.65 4.56 -0.55
CA TRP A 137 5.39 5.30 -0.57
C TRP A 137 4.14 4.41 -0.58
N VAL A 138 4.27 3.12 -0.26
CA VAL A 138 3.16 2.15 -0.24
C VAL A 138 1.95 2.63 0.60
N VAL A 139 2.16 3.35 1.70
CA VAL A 139 1.06 3.92 2.49
C VAL A 139 0.26 4.95 1.69
N LEU A 140 0.91 5.78 0.87
CA LEU A 140 0.24 6.71 -0.02
C LEU A 140 -0.43 5.97 -1.19
N HIS A 141 0.17 4.91 -1.72
CA HIS A 141 -0.42 4.05 -2.74
C HIS A 141 -1.80 3.56 -2.29
N GLU A 142 -1.87 2.92 -1.12
CA GLU A 142 -3.13 2.39 -0.59
C GLU A 142 -4.13 3.49 -0.20
N LEU A 143 -3.66 4.59 0.36
CA LEU A 143 -4.51 5.76 0.60
C LEU A 143 -5.06 6.36 -0.72
N SER A 144 -4.32 6.24 -1.82
CA SER A 144 -4.76 6.69 -3.14
C SER A 144 -5.89 5.83 -3.69
N HIS A 145 -5.89 4.53 -3.45
CA HIS A 145 -7.04 3.68 -3.73
C HIS A 145 -8.29 4.13 -2.95
N GLY A 146 -8.11 4.46 -1.66
CA GLY A 146 -9.20 5.00 -0.84
C GLY A 146 -9.70 6.36 -1.34
N TYR A 147 -8.81 7.23 -1.78
CA TYR A 147 -9.17 8.52 -2.40
C TYR A 147 -9.90 8.32 -3.73
N HIS A 148 -9.40 7.42 -4.58
CA HIS A 148 -10.03 7.09 -5.86
C HIS A 148 -11.45 6.56 -5.66
N ASP A 149 -11.65 5.64 -4.70
CA ASP A 149 -12.96 5.05 -4.40
C ASP A 149 -13.94 6.05 -3.76
N GLN A 150 -13.52 6.72 -2.67
CA GLN A 150 -14.43 7.46 -1.81
C GLN A 150 -14.62 8.93 -2.21
N VAL A 151 -13.69 9.49 -2.98
CA VAL A 151 -13.71 10.91 -3.37
C VAL A 151 -14.04 11.11 -4.84
N LEU A 152 -13.47 10.28 -5.72
CA LEU A 152 -13.62 10.42 -7.17
C LEU A 152 -14.64 9.44 -7.75
N GLY A 153 -14.75 8.23 -7.18
CA GLY A 153 -15.40 7.07 -7.77
C GLY A 153 -14.44 6.29 -8.67
N PHE A 154 -14.46 4.96 -8.60
CA PHE A 154 -13.58 4.11 -9.42
C PHE A 154 -13.86 4.17 -10.93
N ASP A 155 -14.97 4.77 -11.31
CA ASP A 155 -15.39 5.02 -12.69
C ASP A 155 -15.01 6.43 -13.19
N GLU A 156 -14.14 7.17 -12.47
CA GLU A 156 -13.65 8.51 -12.87
C GLU A 156 -13.12 8.47 -14.32
N PRO A 157 -13.82 9.14 -15.28
CA PRO A 157 -13.54 8.98 -16.69
C PRO A 157 -12.19 9.52 -17.13
N ARG A 158 -11.66 10.54 -16.43
CA ARG A 158 -10.33 11.13 -16.76
C ARG A 158 -9.21 10.14 -16.43
N ILE A 159 -9.31 9.42 -15.30
CA ILE A 159 -8.33 8.38 -14.92
C ILE A 159 -8.42 7.22 -15.91
N THR A 160 -9.63 6.75 -16.22
CA THR A 160 -9.83 5.67 -17.20
C THR A 160 -9.26 6.03 -18.57
N ALA A 161 -9.48 7.26 -19.04
CA ALA A 161 -8.96 7.72 -20.33
C ALA A 161 -7.42 7.81 -20.34
N ALA A 162 -6.82 8.32 -19.25
CA ALA A 162 -5.38 8.39 -19.11
C ALA A 162 -4.74 7.00 -19.05
N TRP A 163 -5.34 6.07 -18.29
CA TRP A 163 -4.91 4.68 -18.23
C TRP A 163 -4.94 3.99 -19.60
N LYS A 164 -6.02 4.18 -20.39
CA LYS A 164 -6.09 3.62 -21.75
C LYS A 164 -4.95 4.13 -22.63
N LYS A 165 -4.67 5.44 -22.61
CA LYS A 165 -3.52 6.02 -23.34
C LYS A 165 -2.19 5.41 -22.89
N PHE A 166 -2.01 5.23 -21.58
CA PHE A 166 -0.83 4.62 -20.99
C PHE A 166 -0.64 3.18 -21.52
N CYS A 167 -1.70 2.36 -21.51
CA CYS A 167 -1.69 1.01 -22.07
C CYS A 167 -1.42 1.01 -23.58
N ASP A 168 -2.15 1.84 -24.35
CA ASP A 168 -2.07 1.89 -25.82
C ASP A 168 -0.71 2.39 -26.32
N SER A 169 0.05 3.11 -25.47
CA SER A 169 1.39 3.60 -25.81
C SER A 169 2.41 2.48 -26.06
N GLY A 170 2.20 1.29 -25.46
CA GLY A 170 3.12 0.15 -25.50
C GLY A 170 4.47 0.37 -24.80
N LYS A 171 4.72 1.57 -24.21
CA LYS A 171 6.01 1.93 -23.61
C LYS A 171 6.30 1.18 -22.31
N TYR A 172 5.27 0.71 -21.60
CA TYR A 172 5.34 0.26 -20.22
C TYR A 172 5.29 -1.26 -20.05
N GLN A 173 5.41 -2.01 -21.16
CA GLN A 173 5.49 -3.47 -21.17
C GLN A 173 6.80 -4.01 -20.55
N SER A 174 7.84 -3.18 -20.50
CA SER A 174 9.11 -3.53 -19.89
C SER A 174 9.83 -2.27 -19.45
N VAL A 175 9.74 -1.97 -18.15
CA VAL A 175 10.34 -0.78 -17.54
C VAL A 175 11.28 -1.16 -16.40
N LEU A 176 12.21 -0.28 -16.08
CA LEU A 176 13.08 -0.44 -14.92
C LEU A 176 12.25 -0.39 -13.64
N THR A 177 12.55 -1.29 -12.70
CA THR A 177 11.99 -1.25 -11.35
C THR A 177 13.00 -0.73 -10.34
N SER A 178 12.55 -0.22 -9.22
CA SER A 178 13.38 0.26 -8.11
C SER A 178 14.45 -0.75 -7.66
N PRO A 179 14.17 -2.08 -7.52
CA PRO A 179 15.21 -3.06 -7.23
C PRO A 179 16.09 -3.47 -8.42
N GLY A 180 15.87 -2.94 -9.64
CA GLY A 180 16.73 -3.09 -10.80
C GLY A 180 16.24 -3.98 -11.96
N PRO A 181 15.45 -5.07 -11.76
CA PRO A 181 14.95 -5.87 -12.89
C PRO A 181 13.96 -5.09 -13.76
N MET A 182 13.98 -5.39 -15.08
CA MET A 182 12.94 -4.93 -16.01
C MET A 182 11.67 -5.75 -15.81
N ARG A 183 10.53 -5.08 -15.72
CA ARG A 183 9.20 -5.71 -15.57
C ARG A 183 8.14 -4.91 -16.30
N GLU A 184 6.99 -5.55 -16.55
CA GLU A 184 5.77 -4.87 -16.92
C GLU A 184 5.35 -3.93 -15.79
N HIS A 185 4.98 -2.70 -16.11
CA HIS A 185 4.58 -1.69 -15.14
C HIS A 185 3.26 -2.08 -14.46
N TYR A 186 3.22 -2.06 -13.14
CA TYR A 186 2.05 -2.50 -12.38
C TYR A 186 0.79 -1.68 -12.69
N GLY A 187 0.93 -0.40 -13.01
CA GLY A 187 -0.13 0.48 -13.48
C GLY A 187 -0.85 0.03 -14.77
N LEU A 188 -0.31 -0.95 -15.53
CA LEU A 188 -1.02 -1.53 -16.68
C LEU A 188 -2.17 -2.44 -16.25
N THR A 189 -2.18 -2.94 -15.02
CA THR A 189 -3.15 -3.90 -14.48
C THR A 189 -4.59 -3.40 -14.58
N ASN A 190 -4.85 -2.17 -14.13
CA ASN A 190 -6.17 -1.54 -14.18
C ASN A 190 -6.06 -0.03 -13.84
N PRO A 191 -7.14 0.77 -14.02
CA PRO A 191 -7.13 2.20 -13.72
C PRO A 191 -6.84 2.56 -12.27
N LYS A 192 -7.13 1.68 -11.31
CA LYS A 192 -6.91 1.93 -9.89
C LYS A 192 -5.41 1.88 -9.56
N GLU A 193 -4.74 0.82 -10.03
CA GLU A 193 -3.29 0.68 -9.87
C GLU A 193 -2.55 1.81 -10.62
N PHE A 194 -2.96 2.12 -11.85
CA PHE A 194 -2.42 3.25 -12.59
C PHE A 194 -2.49 4.54 -11.80
N PHE A 195 -3.64 4.86 -11.18
CA PHE A 195 -3.80 6.08 -10.40
C PHE A 195 -2.89 6.10 -9.16
N ALA A 196 -2.78 4.98 -8.44
CA ALA A 196 -1.94 4.86 -7.26
C ALA A 196 -0.45 4.99 -7.61
N GLU A 197 0.04 4.27 -8.63
CA GLU A 197 1.40 4.36 -9.16
C GLU A 197 1.77 5.79 -9.60
N MET A 198 0.88 6.45 -10.37
CA MET A 198 1.11 7.81 -10.81
C MET A 198 1.08 8.81 -9.66
N THR A 199 0.33 8.52 -8.59
CA THR A 199 0.34 9.33 -7.35
C THR A 199 1.66 9.20 -6.61
N GLU A 200 2.24 8.00 -6.51
CA GLU A 200 3.58 7.81 -5.94
C GLU A 200 4.64 8.58 -6.73
N ALA A 201 4.64 8.46 -8.06
CA ALA A 201 5.56 9.19 -8.91
C ALA A 201 5.36 10.73 -8.83
N TYR A 202 4.11 11.18 -8.61
CA TYR A 202 3.78 12.61 -8.51
C TYR A 202 4.31 13.24 -7.22
N PHE A 203 4.14 12.59 -6.07
CA PHE A 203 4.48 13.15 -4.76
C PHE A 203 5.80 12.66 -4.18
N GLY A 204 6.25 11.48 -4.57
CA GLY A 204 7.36 10.80 -3.92
C GLY A 204 8.24 10.03 -4.86
N SER A 205 8.23 8.72 -4.70
CA SER A 205 8.99 7.80 -5.54
C SER A 205 8.22 6.50 -5.74
N ASN A 206 7.96 6.19 -6.99
CA ASN A 206 7.34 4.96 -7.44
C ASN A 206 8.36 3.81 -7.51
N ASP A 207 7.93 2.58 -7.49
CA ASP A 207 8.80 1.40 -7.67
C ASP A 207 8.95 0.96 -9.14
N PHE A 208 8.20 1.58 -10.08
CA PHE A 208 8.33 1.46 -11.53
C PHE A 208 8.64 2.80 -12.18
N TYR A 209 9.42 2.79 -13.29
CA TYR A 209 9.61 4.00 -14.10
C TYR A 209 8.30 4.42 -14.79
N PRO A 210 7.94 5.74 -14.64
CA PRO A 210 8.66 6.88 -14.07
C PRO A 210 8.67 6.86 -12.53
N PHE A 211 9.85 7.07 -11.95
CA PHE A 211 10.04 6.96 -10.51
C PHE A 211 9.65 8.22 -9.74
N VAL A 212 9.88 9.38 -10.32
CA VAL A 212 9.72 10.67 -9.64
C VAL A 212 9.02 11.70 -10.50
N THR A 213 8.54 12.77 -9.88
CA THR A 213 7.73 13.80 -10.53
C THR A 213 8.37 14.43 -11.79
N GLY A 214 9.70 14.57 -11.81
CA GLY A 214 10.42 15.08 -12.99
C GLY A 214 10.34 14.14 -14.19
N GLU A 215 10.48 12.84 -13.94
CA GLU A 215 10.37 11.80 -14.96
C GLU A 215 8.92 11.63 -15.41
N LEU A 216 7.95 11.63 -14.48
CA LEU A 216 6.52 11.60 -14.79
C LEU A 216 6.13 12.75 -15.71
N LYS A 217 6.57 13.97 -15.39
CA LYS A 217 6.29 15.16 -16.22
C LYS A 217 6.90 15.05 -17.62
N GLN A 218 8.06 14.43 -17.76
CA GLN A 218 8.74 14.26 -19.03
C GLN A 218 8.17 13.11 -19.86
N ALA A 219 7.91 11.97 -19.24
CA ALA A 219 7.45 10.75 -19.91
C ALA A 219 5.95 10.80 -20.23
N GLU A 220 5.14 11.34 -19.32
CA GLU A 220 3.67 11.36 -19.35
C GLU A 220 3.11 12.74 -18.95
N PRO A 221 3.33 13.80 -19.76
CA PRO A 221 2.95 15.17 -19.40
C PRO A 221 1.44 15.37 -19.20
N GLU A 222 0.59 14.63 -19.93
CA GLU A 222 -0.87 14.67 -19.75
C GLU A 222 -1.30 14.03 -18.44
N THR A 223 -0.69 12.91 -18.07
CA THR A 223 -0.91 12.26 -16.77
C THR A 223 -0.43 13.15 -15.63
N PHE A 224 0.73 13.78 -15.77
CA PHE A 224 1.22 14.77 -14.79
C PHE A 224 0.22 15.91 -14.58
N ALA A 225 -0.34 16.46 -15.68
CA ALA A 225 -1.35 17.51 -15.61
C ALA A 225 -2.64 17.02 -14.91
N LEU A 226 -3.08 15.80 -15.20
CA LEU A 226 -4.23 15.17 -14.54
C LEU A 226 -3.98 15.00 -13.03
N MET A 227 -2.78 14.57 -12.61
CA MET A 227 -2.44 14.47 -11.19
C MET A 227 -2.49 15.85 -10.51
N ALA A 228 -2.01 16.90 -11.20
CA ALA A 228 -2.09 18.27 -10.69
C ALA A 228 -3.53 18.79 -10.55
N GLU A 229 -4.44 18.40 -11.45
CA GLU A 229 -5.87 18.73 -11.35
C GLU A 229 -6.55 18.02 -10.18
N ILE A 230 -6.25 16.74 -9.97
CA ILE A 230 -6.88 15.91 -8.94
C ILE A 230 -6.34 16.24 -7.54
N TRP A 231 -5.02 16.27 -7.41
CA TRP A 231 -4.35 16.41 -6.11
C TRP A 231 -4.07 17.85 -5.70
N GLY A 232 -4.00 18.75 -6.69
CA GLY A 232 -3.48 20.09 -6.54
C GLY A 232 -2.02 20.20 -6.99
N SER A 233 -1.56 21.42 -7.23
CA SER A 233 -0.19 21.68 -7.67
C SER A 233 0.82 21.35 -6.59
N LEU A 234 1.96 20.79 -7.00
CA LEU A 234 3.09 20.57 -6.09
C LEU A 234 3.59 21.89 -5.48
N PRO A 235 4.12 21.88 -4.24
CA PRO A 235 4.70 23.06 -3.63
C PRO A 235 5.77 23.67 -4.53
N ALA A 236 5.60 24.95 -4.90
CA ALA A 236 6.61 25.67 -5.63
C ALA A 236 7.68 26.19 -4.65
N ARG A 237 8.95 26.13 -5.07
CA ARG A 237 10.01 26.80 -4.31
C ARG A 237 9.70 28.30 -4.27
N ASP A 238 9.61 28.88 -3.08
CA ASP A 238 9.49 30.32 -2.92
C ASP A 238 10.61 31.00 -3.71
N LYS A 239 10.23 31.93 -4.59
CA LYS A 239 11.25 32.76 -5.25
C LYS A 239 12.04 33.46 -4.14
N PRO A 240 13.38 33.41 -4.14
CA PRO A 240 14.16 34.17 -3.16
C PRO A 240 13.66 35.62 -3.21
N LYS A 241 13.22 36.16 -2.05
CA LYS A 241 12.94 37.61 -1.94
C LYS A 241 14.15 38.31 -2.53
N ALA A 242 13.93 39.08 -3.61
CA ALA A 242 14.99 39.88 -4.19
C ALA A 242 15.65 40.64 -3.05
N ALA A 243 16.95 40.43 -2.84
CA ALA A 243 17.70 41.15 -1.83
C ALA A 243 17.46 42.64 -2.09
N ALA A 244 16.90 43.36 -1.12
CA ALA A 244 16.77 44.79 -1.18
C ALA A 244 18.16 45.32 -1.49
N LYS A 245 18.36 45.97 -2.65
CA LYS A 245 19.62 46.67 -2.95
C LYS A 245 19.82 47.72 -1.89
N PRO A 246 21.05 47.84 -1.32
CA PRO A 246 21.38 48.83 -0.32
C PRO A 246 21.20 50.26 -0.86
#